data_271a7675a7f0b699734d3e7dbaa2b778
#
_entry.id   271a7675a7f0b699734d3e7dbaa2b778
#
_cell.length_a   1.000
_cell.length_b   1.000
_cell.length_c   1.000
_cell.angle_alpha   90.00
_cell.angle_beta   90.00
_cell.angle_gamma   90.00
#
_symmetry.space_group_name_H-M   'P 1'
#
loop_
_entity.id
_entity.type
_entity.pdbx_description
1 polymer ?
#
loop_
_entity_poly.entity_id
_entity_poly.type
_entity_poly.pdbx_seq_one_letter_code
_entity_poly.pdbx_strand_id
1 'polypeptide(L)'
;MRKAVIAALFAVLAAALYALCTPVSKLLLADVGPTTLAALLYLGAGIGMGIVFVLRRRTGSIADSDLLRKSDLPFTVAMVALDIAAPILLMLGVERTAAANVSLLNNFEIVATALIALVFFGEKVSGRLWVAIALVTASSALLTFDGGELSADLGSLFVLAACVCWGIENNCTRRISGRSSEQIVTVKGLCSGLGSLVVATFVGESLPGVAVALAAMVLGFVAYGLSINFYVKAQRDLGAARTSAFYSLAPFIGVGFSFIILGEAPGPTFFLALAGMAVATALMSWDSLLPRTERRQLTPSS
;
A
#
# COMPACT_ATOMS: atom_id res chain seq x y z
N MET A 1 22.43 14.13 14.28
CA MET A 1 21.05 14.49 14.66
C MET A 1 20.25 15.09 13.50
N ARG A 2 20.70 16.16 12.85
CA ARG A 2 19.95 16.86 11.76
C ARG A 2 19.55 15.93 10.58
N LYS A 3 20.44 15.05 10.09
CA LYS A 3 20.15 14.11 9.00
C LYS A 3 19.06 13.09 9.39
N ALA A 4 19.09 12.53 10.59
CA ALA A 4 18.08 11.57 11.05
C ALA A 4 16.69 12.20 11.19
N VAL A 5 16.61 13.46 11.64
CA VAL A 5 15.34 14.21 11.72
C VAL A 5 14.76 14.45 10.32
N ILE A 6 15.59 14.88 9.35
CA ILE A 6 15.16 15.08 7.97
C ILE A 6 14.67 13.75 7.34
N ALA A 7 15.37 12.66 7.60
CA ALA A 7 14.96 11.34 7.09
C ALA A 7 13.65 10.86 7.74
N ALA A 8 13.42 11.12 9.03
CA ALA A 8 12.14 10.84 9.68
C ALA A 8 11.00 11.67 9.06
N LEU A 9 11.25 12.96 8.77
CA LEU A 9 10.28 13.80 8.06
C LEU A 9 9.95 13.28 6.67
N PHE A 10 10.94 12.77 5.91
CA PHE A 10 10.68 12.12 4.63
C PHE A 10 9.83 10.86 4.77
N ALA A 11 10.04 10.05 5.82
CA ALA A 11 9.22 8.85 6.05
C ALA A 11 7.77 9.20 6.39
N VAL A 12 7.55 10.20 7.25
CA VAL A 12 6.21 10.69 7.60
C VAL A 12 5.55 11.34 6.39
N LEU A 13 6.29 12.13 5.60
CA LEU A 13 5.77 12.73 4.36
C LEU A 13 5.37 11.64 3.36
N ALA A 14 6.17 10.59 3.20
CA ALA A 14 5.82 9.44 2.36
C ALA A 14 4.51 8.80 2.82
N ALA A 15 4.35 8.57 4.12
CA ALA A 15 3.11 8.04 4.70
C ALA A 15 1.91 8.97 4.45
N ALA A 16 2.08 10.28 4.62
CA ALA A 16 1.02 11.26 4.40
C ALA A 16 0.60 11.36 2.93
N LEU A 17 1.55 11.33 1.99
CA LEU A 17 1.26 11.33 0.56
C LEU A 17 0.49 10.08 0.15
N TYR A 18 0.88 8.90 0.63
CA TYR A 18 0.15 7.65 0.39
C TYR A 18 -1.27 7.71 0.97
N ALA A 19 -1.41 8.23 2.19
CA ALA A 19 -2.66 8.33 2.92
C ALA A 19 -3.73 9.20 2.23
N LEU A 20 -3.33 10.14 1.36
CA LEU A 20 -4.25 10.93 0.55
C LEU A 20 -5.01 10.09 -0.49
N CYS A 21 -4.47 8.92 -0.88
CA CYS A 21 -5.05 8.12 -1.96
C CYS A 21 -6.51 7.78 -1.70
N THR A 22 -6.84 7.20 -0.55
CA THR A 22 -8.20 6.70 -0.25
C THR A 22 -9.25 7.81 -0.22
N PRO A 23 -9.12 8.90 0.58
CA PRO A 23 -10.15 9.93 0.66
C PRO A 23 -10.30 10.72 -0.65
N VAL A 24 -9.20 10.98 -1.37
CA VAL A 24 -9.28 11.70 -2.65
C VAL A 24 -9.86 10.79 -3.75
N SER A 25 -9.52 9.50 -3.76
CA SER A 25 -10.15 8.52 -4.66
C SER A 25 -11.66 8.44 -4.44
N LYS A 26 -12.11 8.50 -3.17
CA LYS A 26 -13.55 8.53 -2.85
C LYS A 26 -14.27 9.70 -3.52
N LEU A 27 -13.64 10.89 -3.57
CA LEU A 27 -14.20 12.04 -4.30
C LEU A 27 -14.24 11.81 -5.82
N LEU A 28 -13.13 11.27 -6.38
CA LEU A 28 -13.04 11.04 -7.82
C LEU A 28 -14.01 9.97 -8.32
N LEU A 29 -14.37 8.99 -7.48
CA LEU A 29 -15.35 7.94 -7.80
C LEU A 29 -16.77 8.47 -8.07
N ALA A 30 -17.04 9.74 -7.78
CA ALA A 30 -18.30 10.40 -8.19
C ALA A 30 -18.37 10.60 -9.72
N ASP A 31 -17.20 10.73 -10.40
CA ASP A 31 -17.10 11.11 -11.82
C ASP A 31 -16.44 10.04 -12.69
N VAL A 32 -15.91 8.97 -12.10
CA VAL A 32 -15.15 7.92 -12.81
C VAL A 32 -15.39 6.55 -12.19
N GLY A 33 -15.52 5.53 -13.03
CA GLY A 33 -15.68 4.16 -12.58
C GLY A 33 -14.44 3.63 -11.80
N PRO A 34 -14.63 2.69 -10.87
CA PRO A 34 -13.56 2.20 -9.99
C PRO A 34 -12.40 1.56 -10.74
N THR A 35 -12.67 0.81 -11.79
CA THR A 35 -11.63 0.15 -12.61
C THR A 35 -10.80 1.18 -13.40
N THR A 36 -11.48 2.17 -13.97
CA THR A 36 -10.84 3.28 -14.71
C THR A 36 -10.02 4.15 -13.75
N LEU A 37 -10.51 4.44 -12.54
CA LEU A 37 -9.76 5.18 -11.55
C LEU A 37 -8.48 4.42 -11.15
N ALA A 38 -8.57 3.11 -10.87
CA ALA A 38 -7.41 2.27 -10.59
C ALA A 38 -6.36 2.35 -11.72
N ALA A 39 -6.82 2.27 -12.98
CA ALA A 39 -5.95 2.41 -14.15
C ALA A 39 -5.23 3.76 -14.19
N LEU A 40 -5.94 4.86 -14.00
CA LEU A 40 -5.39 6.22 -14.04
C LEU A 40 -4.40 6.49 -12.91
N LEU A 41 -4.67 6.00 -11.70
CA LEU A 41 -3.76 6.10 -10.56
C LEU A 41 -2.41 5.43 -10.88
N TYR A 42 -2.46 4.20 -11.39
CA TYR A 42 -1.25 3.45 -11.73
C TYR A 42 -0.52 4.04 -12.94
N LEU A 43 -1.24 4.49 -13.98
CA LEU A 43 -0.62 5.20 -15.10
C LEU A 43 0.07 6.48 -14.66
N GLY A 44 -0.55 7.25 -13.78
CA GLY A 44 0.04 8.47 -13.22
C GLY A 44 1.35 8.17 -12.46
N ALA A 45 1.34 7.16 -11.61
CA ALA A 45 2.55 6.69 -10.92
C ALA A 45 3.62 6.20 -11.89
N GLY A 46 3.23 5.39 -12.88
CA GLY A 46 4.14 4.82 -13.88
C GLY A 46 4.78 5.87 -14.79
N ILE A 47 4.00 6.83 -15.27
CA ILE A 47 4.50 7.94 -16.11
C ILE A 47 5.42 8.83 -15.29
N GLY A 48 4.98 9.26 -14.11
CA GLY A 48 5.78 10.14 -13.24
C GLY A 48 7.10 9.50 -12.82
N MET A 49 7.07 8.24 -12.38
CA MET A 49 8.30 7.51 -12.03
C MET A 49 9.14 7.14 -13.24
N GLY A 50 8.53 6.93 -14.41
CA GLY A 50 9.24 6.76 -15.68
C GLY A 50 10.09 7.97 -16.06
N ILE A 51 9.55 9.18 -15.87
CA ILE A 51 10.31 10.42 -16.05
C ILE A 51 11.49 10.46 -15.07
N VAL A 52 11.24 10.18 -13.78
CA VAL A 52 12.30 10.14 -12.76
C VAL A 52 13.37 9.10 -13.10
N PHE A 53 12.95 7.90 -13.53
CA PHE A 53 13.85 6.84 -13.96
C PHE A 53 14.76 7.27 -15.12
N VAL A 54 14.18 7.86 -16.18
CA VAL A 54 14.94 8.33 -17.36
C VAL A 54 15.93 9.44 -16.97
N LEU A 55 15.51 10.39 -16.14
CA LEU A 55 16.39 11.47 -15.69
C LEU A 55 17.56 10.93 -14.86
N ARG A 56 17.29 10.04 -13.88
CA ARG A 56 18.34 9.45 -13.04
C ARG A 56 19.27 8.52 -13.81
N ARG A 57 18.75 7.84 -14.84
CA ARG A 57 19.59 7.04 -15.73
C ARG A 57 20.52 7.90 -16.58
N ARG A 58 20.02 9.02 -17.12
CA ARG A 58 20.85 9.98 -17.89
C ARG A 58 21.94 10.64 -17.05
N THR A 59 21.71 10.83 -15.77
CA THR A 59 22.73 11.38 -14.83
C THR A 59 23.68 10.32 -14.28
N GLY A 60 23.61 9.07 -14.75
CA GLY A 60 24.46 7.98 -14.28
C GLY A 60 24.17 7.48 -12.85
N SER A 61 23.02 7.91 -12.27
CA SER A 61 22.64 7.53 -10.91
C SER A 61 22.07 6.10 -10.79
N ILE A 62 21.80 5.43 -11.92
CA ILE A 62 21.32 4.05 -12.00
C ILE A 62 22.26 3.28 -12.93
N ALA A 63 22.91 2.25 -12.38
CA ALA A 63 23.84 1.40 -13.14
C ALA A 63 23.07 0.34 -13.96
N ASP A 64 23.72 -0.23 -14.99
CA ASP A 64 23.16 -1.32 -15.80
C ASP A 64 22.94 -2.59 -14.98
N SER A 65 23.75 -2.81 -13.94
CA SER A 65 23.62 -3.92 -12.99
C SER A 65 22.31 -3.89 -12.21
N ASP A 66 21.74 -2.69 -12.03
CA ASP A 66 20.56 -2.44 -11.20
C ASP A 66 19.25 -2.60 -11.98
N LEU A 67 19.33 -2.84 -13.29
CA LEU A 67 18.15 -3.03 -14.12
C LEU A 67 17.54 -4.42 -13.96
N LEU A 68 16.22 -4.49 -14.21
CA LEU A 68 15.49 -5.77 -14.30
C LEU A 68 16.09 -6.66 -15.38
N ARG A 69 16.21 -7.96 -15.08
CA ARG A 69 16.77 -9.00 -15.95
C ARG A 69 15.68 -9.98 -16.38
N LYS A 70 15.98 -10.78 -17.41
CA LYS A 70 15.07 -11.85 -17.86
C LYS A 70 14.73 -12.86 -16.75
N SER A 71 15.67 -13.11 -15.83
CA SER A 71 15.46 -13.96 -14.65
C SER A 71 14.40 -13.41 -13.68
N ASP A 72 14.16 -12.11 -13.70
CA ASP A 72 13.20 -11.43 -12.80
C ASP A 72 11.76 -11.46 -13.37
N LEU A 73 11.62 -11.91 -14.66
CA LEU A 73 10.37 -11.87 -15.41
C LEU A 73 9.19 -12.59 -14.71
N PRO A 74 9.32 -13.80 -14.13
CA PRO A 74 8.21 -14.47 -13.47
C PRO A 74 7.63 -13.63 -12.30
N PHE A 75 8.51 -13.04 -11.49
CA PHE A 75 8.12 -12.17 -10.37
C PHE A 75 7.53 -10.85 -10.85
N THR A 76 8.09 -10.28 -11.94
CA THR A 76 7.58 -9.05 -12.54
C THR A 76 6.17 -9.26 -13.14
N VAL A 77 5.92 -10.37 -13.82
CA VAL A 77 4.60 -10.70 -14.36
C VAL A 77 3.58 -10.92 -13.23
N ALA A 78 3.96 -11.68 -12.20
CA ALA A 78 3.09 -11.90 -11.03
C ALA A 78 2.77 -10.56 -10.32
N MET A 79 3.76 -9.71 -10.11
CA MET A 79 3.61 -8.36 -9.56
C MET A 79 2.59 -7.55 -10.39
N VAL A 80 2.76 -7.48 -11.72
CA VAL A 80 1.86 -6.74 -12.60
C VAL A 80 0.43 -7.29 -12.55
N ALA A 81 0.26 -8.61 -12.60
CA ALA A 81 -1.08 -9.23 -12.56
C ALA A 81 -1.81 -8.93 -11.25
N LEU A 82 -1.10 -9.01 -10.12
CA LEU A 82 -1.65 -8.70 -8.81
C LEU A 82 -1.95 -7.21 -8.65
N ASP A 83 -1.13 -6.35 -9.25
CA ASP A 83 -1.34 -4.91 -9.27
C ASP A 83 -2.38 -4.44 -10.31
N ILE A 84 -2.90 -5.32 -11.15
CA ILE A 84 -4.15 -5.09 -11.87
C ILE A 84 -5.34 -5.38 -10.95
N ALA A 85 -5.32 -6.53 -10.27
CA ALA A 85 -6.43 -6.97 -9.44
C ALA A 85 -6.61 -6.12 -8.16
N ALA A 86 -5.52 -5.89 -7.41
CA ALA A 86 -5.60 -5.24 -6.10
C ALA A 86 -6.17 -3.82 -6.14
N PRO A 87 -5.69 -2.89 -7.00
CA PRO A 87 -6.24 -1.53 -7.02
C PRO A 87 -7.68 -1.48 -7.55
N ILE A 88 -8.07 -2.38 -8.46
CA ILE A 88 -9.47 -2.51 -8.90
C ILE A 88 -10.33 -2.91 -7.70
N LEU A 89 -9.95 -3.95 -6.97
CA LEU A 89 -10.65 -4.38 -5.76
C LEU A 89 -10.68 -3.26 -4.71
N LEU A 90 -9.58 -2.55 -4.51
CA LEU A 90 -9.56 -1.42 -3.59
C LEU A 90 -10.55 -0.33 -4.00
N MET A 91 -10.57 0.07 -5.28
CA MET A 91 -11.48 1.13 -5.74
C MET A 91 -12.94 0.70 -5.65
N LEU A 92 -13.25 -0.57 -5.93
CA LEU A 92 -14.57 -1.16 -5.67
C LEU A 92 -14.95 -1.11 -4.18
N GLY A 93 -13.99 -1.28 -3.29
CA GLY A 93 -14.18 -1.14 -1.85
C GLY A 93 -14.40 0.32 -1.43
N VAL A 94 -13.57 1.23 -1.93
CA VAL A 94 -13.69 2.69 -1.66
C VAL A 94 -15.02 3.24 -2.15
N GLU A 95 -15.52 2.75 -3.29
CA GLU A 95 -16.85 3.14 -3.80
C GLU A 95 -17.97 2.76 -2.81
N ARG A 96 -17.89 1.61 -2.17
CA ARG A 96 -18.99 0.97 -1.43
C ARG A 96 -18.96 1.16 0.07
N THR A 97 -17.82 1.55 0.66
CA THR A 97 -17.70 1.73 2.11
C THR A 97 -17.05 3.07 2.46
N ALA A 98 -17.09 3.46 3.73
CA ALA A 98 -16.49 4.70 4.21
C ALA A 98 -14.97 4.71 4.00
N ALA A 99 -14.41 5.84 3.55
CA ALA A 99 -12.99 5.95 3.27
C ALA A 99 -12.12 5.78 4.54
N ALA A 100 -12.64 6.17 5.71
CA ALA A 100 -12.01 5.92 7.00
C ALA A 100 -11.88 4.41 7.27
N ASN A 101 -12.93 3.61 7.01
CA ASN A 101 -12.89 2.16 7.14
C ASN A 101 -11.87 1.54 6.17
N VAL A 102 -11.88 1.96 4.90
CA VAL A 102 -10.91 1.49 3.89
C VAL A 102 -9.49 1.79 4.35
N SER A 103 -9.22 3.03 4.78
CA SER A 103 -7.89 3.44 5.25
C SER A 103 -7.42 2.57 6.41
N LEU A 104 -8.31 2.23 7.33
CA LEU A 104 -7.98 1.39 8.48
C LEU A 104 -7.80 -0.08 8.08
N LEU A 105 -8.68 -0.62 7.23
CA LEU A 105 -8.62 -2.00 6.72
C LEU A 105 -7.35 -2.28 5.92
N ASN A 106 -6.74 -1.27 5.30
CA ASN A 106 -5.45 -1.42 4.60
C ASN A 106 -4.32 -1.95 5.49
N ASN A 107 -4.42 -1.84 6.83
CA ASN A 107 -3.48 -2.51 7.74
C ASN A 107 -3.47 -4.04 7.56
N PHE A 108 -4.54 -4.65 7.03
CA PHE A 108 -4.59 -6.08 6.79
C PHE A 108 -3.59 -6.56 5.74
N GLU A 109 -3.10 -5.68 4.86
CA GLU A 109 -2.02 -5.98 3.91
C GLU A 109 -0.76 -6.52 4.63
N ILE A 110 -0.43 -5.96 5.80
CA ILE A 110 0.73 -6.40 6.59
C ILE A 110 0.52 -7.83 7.09
N VAL A 111 -0.71 -8.15 7.54
CA VAL A 111 -1.10 -9.50 7.97
C VAL A 111 -0.99 -10.48 6.80
N ALA A 112 -1.59 -10.15 5.67
CA ALA A 112 -1.54 -10.97 4.46
C ALA A 112 -0.09 -11.22 4.02
N THR A 113 0.74 -10.17 3.96
CA THR A 113 2.17 -10.26 3.61
C THR A 113 2.92 -11.20 4.56
N ALA A 114 2.71 -11.07 5.87
CA ALA A 114 3.39 -11.89 6.88
C ALA A 114 2.97 -13.36 6.82
N LEU A 115 1.68 -13.64 6.67
CA LEU A 115 1.16 -15.01 6.57
C LEU A 115 1.64 -15.70 5.29
N ILE A 116 1.66 -14.98 4.17
CA ILE A 116 2.18 -15.49 2.89
C ILE A 116 3.69 -15.78 3.01
N ALA A 117 4.46 -14.88 3.64
CA ALA A 117 5.88 -15.09 3.89
C ALA A 117 6.14 -16.31 4.78
N LEU A 118 5.33 -16.53 5.80
CA LEU A 118 5.40 -17.71 6.66
C LEU A 118 5.12 -19.00 5.86
N VAL A 119 4.00 -19.04 5.11
CA VAL A 119 3.55 -20.28 4.44
C VAL A 119 4.42 -20.65 3.26
N PHE A 120 4.77 -19.68 2.41
CA PHE A 120 5.48 -19.96 1.15
C PHE A 120 7.00 -19.82 1.26
N PHE A 121 7.50 -19.05 2.21
CA PHE A 121 8.94 -18.81 2.35
C PHE A 121 9.52 -19.33 3.67
N GLY A 122 8.70 -19.95 4.54
CA GLY A 122 9.13 -20.51 5.81
C GLY A 122 9.69 -19.47 6.79
N GLU A 123 9.26 -18.20 6.66
CA GLU A 123 9.73 -17.14 7.55
C GLU A 123 9.16 -17.33 8.96
N LYS A 124 9.99 -17.21 9.98
CA LYS A 124 9.54 -17.33 11.37
C LYS A 124 8.79 -16.08 11.80
N VAL A 125 7.61 -16.27 12.40
CA VAL A 125 6.77 -15.22 12.96
C VAL A 125 7.00 -15.17 14.47
N SER A 126 7.34 -13.98 15.00
CA SER A 126 7.53 -13.80 16.44
C SER A 126 6.19 -13.86 17.19
N GLY A 127 6.22 -14.19 18.49
CA GLY A 127 4.99 -14.21 19.31
C GLY A 127 4.25 -12.87 19.32
N ARG A 128 4.99 -11.74 19.30
CA ARG A 128 4.41 -10.38 19.21
C ARG A 128 3.73 -10.16 17.88
N LEU A 129 4.31 -10.64 16.78
CA LEU A 129 3.71 -10.53 15.45
C LEU A 129 2.42 -11.37 15.37
N TRP A 130 2.35 -12.53 16.03
CA TRP A 130 1.10 -13.30 16.15
C TRP A 130 0.00 -12.54 16.88
N VAL A 131 0.33 -11.85 17.98
CA VAL A 131 -0.63 -10.99 18.69
C VAL A 131 -1.10 -9.84 17.81
N ALA A 132 -0.18 -9.20 17.07
CA ALA A 132 -0.51 -8.13 16.15
C ALA A 132 -1.41 -8.62 14.99
N ILE A 133 -1.11 -9.79 14.40
CA ILE A 133 -1.96 -10.44 13.40
C ILE A 133 -3.38 -10.68 13.94
N ALA A 134 -3.50 -11.22 15.15
CA ALA A 134 -4.79 -11.46 15.77
C ALA A 134 -5.57 -10.15 16.00
N LEU A 135 -4.91 -9.09 16.48
CA LEU A 135 -5.53 -7.77 16.69
C LEU A 135 -5.98 -7.13 15.37
N VAL A 136 -5.16 -7.13 14.32
CA VAL A 136 -5.56 -6.58 13.01
C VAL A 136 -6.71 -7.39 12.44
N THR A 137 -6.66 -8.72 12.51
CA THR A 137 -7.73 -9.59 11.99
C THR A 137 -9.04 -9.36 12.73
N ALA A 138 -9.01 -9.28 14.07
CA ALA A 138 -10.19 -9.00 14.88
C ALA A 138 -10.76 -7.60 14.59
N SER A 139 -9.91 -6.58 14.48
CA SER A 139 -10.32 -5.22 14.14
C SER A 139 -10.90 -5.13 12.72
N SER A 140 -10.32 -5.84 11.75
CA SER A 140 -10.85 -5.92 10.40
C SER A 140 -12.22 -6.62 10.36
N ALA A 141 -12.39 -7.68 11.14
CA ALA A 141 -13.68 -8.36 11.28
C ALA A 141 -14.73 -7.42 11.90
N LEU A 142 -14.39 -6.66 12.94
CA LEU A 142 -15.30 -5.66 13.52
C LEU A 142 -15.79 -4.66 12.47
N LEU A 143 -14.90 -4.12 11.63
CA LEU A 143 -15.27 -3.17 10.58
C LEU A 143 -16.09 -3.80 9.45
N THR A 144 -15.83 -5.07 9.16
CA THR A 144 -16.51 -5.78 8.06
C THR A 144 -17.93 -6.20 8.44
N PHE A 145 -18.18 -6.50 9.71
CA PHE A 145 -19.47 -6.98 10.23
C PHE A 145 -20.20 -5.92 11.07
N ASP A 146 -19.85 -4.64 10.92
CA ASP A 146 -20.50 -3.54 11.64
C ASP A 146 -21.86 -3.22 11.00
N GLY A 147 -22.93 -3.53 11.68
CA GLY A 147 -24.29 -3.27 11.19
C GLY A 147 -25.38 -4.15 11.78
N GLY A 148 -25.04 -5.03 12.73
CA GLY A 148 -26.03 -5.82 13.49
C GLY A 148 -26.65 -7.00 12.75
N GLU A 149 -26.44 -7.13 11.46
CA GLU A 149 -26.76 -8.34 10.68
C GLU A 149 -25.46 -9.09 10.37
N LEU A 150 -25.52 -10.42 10.33
CA LEU A 150 -24.41 -11.30 9.90
C LEU A 150 -24.06 -11.13 8.39
N SER A 151 -24.40 -9.99 7.79
CA SER A 151 -24.06 -9.65 6.42
C SER A 151 -22.75 -8.86 6.40
N ALA A 152 -21.71 -9.47 5.85
CA ALA A 152 -20.45 -8.79 5.65
C ALA A 152 -20.63 -7.59 4.68
N ASP A 153 -20.08 -6.42 5.04
CA ASP A 153 -20.00 -5.29 4.11
C ASP A 153 -19.15 -5.68 2.88
N LEU A 154 -19.80 -5.70 1.71
CA LEU A 154 -19.16 -6.08 0.45
C LEU A 154 -17.96 -5.18 0.11
N GLY A 155 -18.03 -3.88 0.45
CA GLY A 155 -16.93 -2.94 0.25
C GLY A 155 -15.71 -3.33 1.07
N SER A 156 -15.90 -3.66 2.34
CA SER A 156 -14.83 -4.14 3.23
C SER A 156 -14.21 -5.45 2.74
N LEU A 157 -15.02 -6.38 2.20
CA LEU A 157 -14.50 -7.63 1.61
C LEU A 157 -13.61 -7.37 0.38
N PHE A 158 -13.98 -6.43 -0.47
CA PHE A 158 -13.12 -6.02 -1.59
C PHE A 158 -11.79 -5.44 -1.11
N VAL A 159 -11.79 -4.61 -0.06
CA VAL A 159 -10.54 -4.08 0.53
C VAL A 159 -9.66 -5.20 1.08
N LEU A 160 -10.24 -6.15 1.82
CA LEU A 160 -9.48 -7.30 2.34
C LEU A 160 -8.90 -8.16 1.21
N ALA A 161 -9.66 -8.39 0.14
CA ALA A 161 -9.18 -9.10 -1.04
C ALA A 161 -8.02 -8.35 -1.74
N ALA A 162 -8.10 -7.02 -1.84
CA ALA A 162 -7.00 -6.18 -2.33
C ALA A 162 -5.75 -6.34 -1.46
N CYS A 163 -5.90 -6.33 -0.13
CA CYS A 163 -4.79 -6.54 0.81
C CYS A 163 -4.13 -7.93 0.64
N VAL A 164 -4.90 -8.97 0.36
CA VAL A 164 -4.35 -10.31 0.06
C VAL A 164 -3.55 -10.28 -1.24
N CYS A 165 -4.08 -9.66 -2.29
CA CYS A 165 -3.36 -9.50 -3.56
C CYS A 165 -2.03 -8.74 -3.36
N TRP A 166 -2.04 -7.62 -2.63
CA TRP A 166 -0.81 -6.90 -2.30
C TRP A 166 0.11 -7.68 -1.37
N GLY A 167 -0.44 -8.50 -0.46
CA GLY A 167 0.37 -9.40 0.36
C GLY A 167 1.18 -10.39 -0.49
N ILE A 168 0.60 -10.96 -1.53
CA ILE A 168 1.30 -11.83 -2.50
C ILE A 168 2.29 -10.99 -3.33
N GLU A 169 1.84 -9.83 -3.83
CA GLU A 169 2.64 -8.91 -4.64
C GLU A 169 3.91 -8.46 -3.91
N ASN A 170 3.80 -8.04 -2.65
CA ASN A 170 4.93 -7.62 -1.82
C ASN A 170 5.99 -8.71 -1.70
N ASN A 171 5.57 -9.97 -1.61
CA ASN A 171 6.49 -11.11 -1.58
C ASN A 171 7.16 -11.35 -2.95
N CYS A 172 6.45 -11.10 -4.06
CA CYS A 172 7.04 -11.14 -5.41
C CYS A 172 8.04 -9.99 -5.62
N THR A 173 7.65 -8.76 -5.31
CA THR A 173 8.49 -7.56 -5.43
C THR A 173 9.74 -7.67 -4.55
N ARG A 174 9.65 -8.28 -3.38
CA ARG A 174 10.81 -8.55 -2.52
C ARG A 174 11.90 -9.37 -3.23
N ARG A 175 11.52 -10.30 -4.10
CA ARG A 175 12.49 -11.11 -4.88
C ARG A 175 13.30 -10.28 -5.88
N ILE A 176 12.74 -9.20 -6.36
CA ILE A 176 13.36 -8.28 -7.33
C ILE A 176 13.82 -6.96 -6.69
N SER A 177 13.73 -6.82 -5.36
CA SER A 177 14.05 -5.58 -4.63
C SER A 177 15.51 -5.14 -4.72
N GLY A 178 16.42 -6.01 -5.14
CA GLY A 178 17.80 -5.67 -5.46
C GLY A 178 17.98 -4.87 -6.77
N ARG A 179 16.89 -4.65 -7.53
CA ARG A 179 16.90 -3.85 -8.76
C ARG A 179 16.53 -2.39 -8.50
N SER A 180 16.63 -1.54 -9.54
CA SER A 180 16.21 -0.15 -9.44
C SER A 180 14.74 -0.03 -9.06
N SER A 181 14.46 0.60 -7.93
CA SER A 181 13.10 0.87 -7.46
C SER A 181 12.33 1.74 -8.46
N GLU A 182 13.01 2.68 -9.10
CA GLU A 182 12.41 3.55 -10.11
C GLU A 182 11.93 2.74 -11.33
N GLN A 183 12.72 1.77 -11.79
CA GLN A 183 12.32 0.90 -12.89
C GLN A 183 11.18 -0.03 -12.49
N ILE A 184 11.25 -0.63 -11.30
CA ILE A 184 10.19 -1.51 -10.78
C ILE A 184 8.85 -0.74 -10.74
N VAL A 185 8.83 0.45 -10.14
CA VAL A 185 7.60 1.25 -10.03
C VAL A 185 7.12 1.75 -11.40
N THR A 186 8.04 2.06 -12.32
CA THR A 186 7.67 2.42 -13.70
C THR A 186 6.98 1.26 -14.41
N VAL A 187 7.56 0.06 -14.38
CA VAL A 187 6.97 -1.15 -14.99
C VAL A 187 5.65 -1.49 -14.32
N LYS A 188 5.63 -1.53 -13.00
CA LYS A 188 4.44 -1.74 -12.19
C LYS A 188 3.32 -0.75 -12.58
N GLY A 189 3.60 0.54 -12.55
CA GLY A 189 2.61 1.57 -12.86
C GLY A 189 2.11 1.53 -14.30
N LEU A 190 3.01 1.44 -15.29
CA LEU A 190 2.60 1.43 -16.70
C LEU A 190 1.88 0.14 -17.09
N CYS A 191 2.45 -1.02 -16.76
CA CYS A 191 1.88 -2.31 -17.18
C CYS A 191 0.56 -2.60 -16.44
N SER A 192 0.50 -2.36 -15.13
CA SER A 192 -0.73 -2.59 -14.36
C SER A 192 -1.79 -1.53 -14.69
N GLY A 193 -1.39 -0.28 -14.91
CA GLY A 193 -2.31 0.76 -15.32
C GLY A 193 -2.94 0.49 -16.69
N LEU A 194 -2.14 0.06 -17.68
CA LEU A 194 -2.65 -0.36 -19.01
C LEU A 194 -3.53 -1.62 -18.88
N GLY A 195 -3.12 -2.60 -18.07
CA GLY A 195 -3.91 -3.80 -17.83
C GLY A 195 -5.26 -3.49 -17.18
N SER A 196 -5.29 -2.61 -16.17
CA SER A 196 -6.53 -2.14 -15.55
C SER A 196 -7.41 -1.36 -16.54
N LEU A 197 -6.80 -0.57 -17.45
CA LEU A 197 -7.55 0.14 -18.49
C LEU A 197 -8.21 -0.83 -19.48
N VAL A 198 -7.52 -1.91 -19.85
CA VAL A 198 -8.11 -2.99 -20.66
C VAL A 198 -9.29 -3.62 -19.93
N VAL A 199 -9.16 -3.94 -18.63
CA VAL A 199 -10.29 -4.46 -17.83
C VAL A 199 -11.44 -3.47 -17.80
N ALA A 200 -11.18 -2.16 -17.62
CA ALA A 200 -12.19 -1.11 -17.62
C ALA A 200 -13.03 -1.10 -18.92
N THR A 201 -12.37 -1.29 -20.09
CA THR A 201 -13.08 -1.38 -21.37
C THR A 201 -13.98 -2.61 -21.45
N PHE A 202 -13.56 -3.77 -20.92
CA PHE A 202 -14.39 -4.98 -20.87
C PHE A 202 -15.57 -4.88 -19.91
N VAL A 203 -15.40 -4.15 -18.80
CA VAL A 203 -16.49 -3.88 -17.85
C VAL A 203 -17.47 -2.81 -18.35
N GLY A 204 -17.09 -2.08 -19.43
CA GLY A 204 -17.92 -1.05 -20.04
C GLY A 204 -17.83 0.31 -19.32
N GLU A 205 -16.79 0.54 -18.51
CA GLU A 205 -16.56 1.84 -17.90
C GLU A 205 -16.05 2.85 -18.94
N SER A 206 -16.61 4.06 -18.91
CA SER A 206 -16.19 5.15 -19.79
C SER A 206 -14.97 5.89 -19.21
N LEU A 207 -14.18 6.50 -20.12
CA LEU A 207 -13.12 7.42 -19.68
C LEU A 207 -13.74 8.71 -19.15
N PRO A 208 -13.26 9.24 -18.04
CA PRO A 208 -13.75 10.51 -17.49
C PRO A 208 -13.26 11.70 -18.34
N GLY A 209 -13.83 12.87 -18.06
CA GLY A 209 -13.31 14.12 -18.62
C GLY A 209 -11.84 14.35 -18.28
N VAL A 210 -11.14 15.10 -19.14
CA VAL A 210 -9.68 15.31 -19.06
C VAL A 210 -9.24 15.83 -17.67
N ALA A 211 -10.02 16.70 -17.06
CA ALA A 211 -9.69 17.25 -15.73
C ALA A 211 -9.67 16.17 -14.65
N VAL A 212 -10.67 15.28 -14.62
CA VAL A 212 -10.75 14.16 -13.67
C VAL A 212 -9.64 13.14 -13.95
N ALA A 213 -9.37 12.84 -15.23
CA ALA A 213 -8.28 11.95 -15.61
C ALA A 213 -6.92 12.47 -15.14
N LEU A 214 -6.64 13.76 -15.37
CA LEU A 214 -5.40 14.38 -14.89
C LEU A 214 -5.32 14.42 -13.37
N ALA A 215 -6.42 14.74 -12.68
CA ALA A 215 -6.45 14.72 -11.21
C ALA A 215 -6.14 13.32 -10.65
N ALA A 216 -6.73 12.26 -11.23
CA ALA A 216 -6.45 10.88 -10.87
C ALA A 216 -4.98 10.50 -11.13
N MET A 217 -4.42 10.88 -12.29
CA MET A 217 -3.02 10.61 -12.60
C MET A 217 -2.05 11.37 -11.68
N VAL A 218 -2.35 12.63 -11.35
CA VAL A 218 -1.57 13.42 -10.40
C VAL A 218 -1.65 12.78 -9.01
N LEU A 219 -2.83 12.39 -8.56
CA LEU A 219 -3.00 11.66 -7.30
C LEU A 219 -2.16 10.37 -7.29
N GLY A 220 -2.19 9.58 -8.36
CA GLY A 220 -1.39 8.37 -8.49
C GLY A 220 0.12 8.65 -8.42
N PHE A 221 0.61 9.67 -9.11
CA PHE A 221 2.00 10.08 -9.04
C PHE A 221 2.39 10.52 -7.61
N VAL A 222 1.56 11.30 -6.95
CA VAL A 222 1.81 11.81 -5.58
C VAL A 222 1.77 10.67 -4.56
N ALA A 223 0.68 9.88 -4.57
CA ALA A 223 0.42 8.87 -3.56
C ALA A 223 1.28 7.61 -3.71
N TYR A 224 1.53 7.18 -4.94
CA TYR A 224 2.35 5.99 -5.21
C TYR A 224 3.77 6.35 -5.66
N GLY A 225 3.93 7.30 -6.60
CA GLY A 225 5.24 7.65 -7.14
C GLY A 225 6.14 8.39 -6.14
N LEU A 226 5.73 9.58 -5.71
CA LEU A 226 6.53 10.41 -4.79
C LEU A 226 6.62 9.82 -3.39
N SER A 227 5.56 9.18 -2.89
CA SER A 227 5.57 8.49 -1.61
C SER A 227 6.70 7.46 -1.56
N ILE A 228 6.79 6.58 -2.55
CA ILE A 228 7.87 5.57 -2.63
C ILE A 228 9.25 6.24 -2.72
N ASN A 229 9.38 7.32 -3.49
CA ASN A 229 10.65 8.05 -3.61
C ASN A 229 11.11 8.60 -2.25
N PHE A 230 10.22 9.24 -1.48
CA PHE A 230 10.54 9.75 -0.14
C PHE A 230 10.80 8.61 0.85
N TYR A 231 10.05 7.50 0.76
CA TYR A 231 10.28 6.31 1.55
C TYR A 231 11.71 5.77 1.34
N VAL A 232 12.13 5.60 0.08
CA VAL A 232 13.48 5.12 -0.25
C VAL A 232 14.57 6.09 0.24
N LYS A 233 14.35 7.41 0.13
CA LYS A 233 15.28 8.42 0.68
C LYS A 233 15.40 8.31 2.19
N ALA A 234 14.28 8.17 2.90
CA ALA A 234 14.27 7.97 4.35
C ALA A 234 15.02 6.70 4.75
N GLN A 235 14.80 5.61 4.00
CA GLN A 235 15.40 4.30 4.27
C GLN A 235 16.92 4.30 4.19
N ARG A 236 17.52 5.15 3.35
CA ARG A 236 18.98 5.28 3.23
C ARG A 236 19.63 5.78 4.53
N ASP A 237 18.98 6.71 5.23
CA ASP A 237 19.54 7.35 6.42
C ASP A 237 19.05 6.71 7.74
N LEU A 238 17.80 6.21 7.79
CA LEU A 238 17.19 5.58 8.97
C LEU A 238 17.36 4.07 9.03
N GLY A 239 17.56 3.43 7.85
CA GLY A 239 17.44 1.99 7.69
C GLY A 239 15.98 1.53 7.56
N ALA A 240 15.81 0.30 7.04
CA ALA A 240 14.50 -0.25 6.66
C ALA A 240 13.50 -0.28 7.83
N ALA A 241 13.92 -0.79 8.99
CA ALA A 241 13.04 -0.97 10.15
C ALA A 241 12.42 0.33 10.67
N ARG A 242 13.23 1.39 10.82
CA ARG A 242 12.74 2.69 11.30
C ARG A 242 11.85 3.38 10.28
N THR A 243 12.20 3.29 9.00
CA THR A 243 11.39 3.88 7.92
C THR A 243 10.03 3.20 7.85
N SER A 244 9.96 1.88 7.91
CA SER A 244 8.68 1.14 7.94
C SER A 244 7.84 1.48 9.17
N ALA A 245 8.47 1.68 10.34
CA ALA A 245 7.76 2.10 11.55
C ALA A 245 7.10 3.49 11.38
N PHE A 246 7.76 4.45 10.73
CA PHE A 246 7.13 5.74 10.42
C PHE A 246 6.06 5.62 9.33
N TYR A 247 6.30 4.78 8.32
CA TYR A 247 5.36 4.60 7.21
C TYR A 247 4.08 3.89 7.64
N SER A 248 4.12 3.05 8.67
CA SER A 248 2.94 2.38 9.25
C SER A 248 1.92 3.34 9.88
N LEU A 249 2.23 4.65 9.95
CA LEU A 249 1.27 5.70 10.30
C LEU A 249 0.30 6.03 9.15
N ALA A 250 0.59 5.62 7.91
CA ALA A 250 -0.20 5.99 6.73
C ALA A 250 -1.70 5.68 6.87
N PRO A 251 -2.15 4.49 7.32
CA PRO A 251 -3.57 4.21 7.50
C PRO A 251 -4.26 5.16 8.49
N PHE A 252 -3.59 5.51 9.58
CA PHE A 252 -4.13 6.43 10.60
C PHE A 252 -4.20 7.88 10.10
N ILE A 253 -3.22 8.32 9.32
CA ILE A 253 -3.25 9.61 8.63
C ILE A 253 -4.38 9.63 7.60
N GLY A 254 -4.62 8.52 6.89
CA GLY A 254 -5.73 8.36 5.94
C GLY A 254 -7.10 8.47 6.61
N VAL A 255 -7.26 7.89 7.79
CA VAL A 255 -8.45 8.10 8.64
C VAL A 255 -8.65 9.59 8.96
N GLY A 256 -7.58 10.26 9.40
CA GLY A 256 -7.64 11.70 9.69
C GLY A 256 -8.03 12.53 8.45
N PHE A 257 -7.46 12.22 7.29
CA PHE A 257 -7.84 12.88 6.04
C PHE A 257 -9.29 12.58 5.63
N SER A 258 -9.79 11.36 5.85
CA SER A 258 -11.20 11.01 5.57
C SER A 258 -12.16 11.86 6.41
N PHE A 259 -11.85 12.08 7.69
CA PHE A 259 -12.65 12.96 8.54
C PHE A 259 -12.62 14.41 8.08
N ILE A 260 -11.46 14.93 7.70
CA ILE A 260 -11.28 16.33 7.30
C ILE A 260 -11.86 16.58 5.89
N ILE A 261 -11.59 15.70 4.93
CA ILE A 261 -11.93 15.91 3.51
C ILE A 261 -13.37 15.52 3.22
N LEU A 262 -13.85 14.43 3.82
CA LEU A 262 -15.17 13.86 3.52
C LEU A 262 -16.21 14.15 4.61
N GLY A 263 -15.79 14.67 5.76
CA GLY A 263 -16.71 14.91 6.89
C GLY A 263 -17.30 13.62 7.49
N GLU A 264 -16.60 12.48 7.33
CA GLU A 264 -17.07 11.20 7.84
C GLU A 264 -17.15 11.22 9.38
N ALA A 265 -18.23 10.66 9.93
CA ALA A 265 -18.45 10.53 11.37
C ALA A 265 -18.71 9.06 11.71
N PRO A 266 -17.65 8.26 11.94
CA PRO A 266 -17.79 6.83 12.19
C PRO A 266 -18.42 6.54 13.55
N GLY A 267 -19.06 5.36 13.63
CA GLY A 267 -19.67 4.88 14.88
C GLY A 267 -18.64 4.41 15.93
N PRO A 268 -19.11 4.04 17.14
CA PRO A 268 -18.22 3.60 18.22
C PRO A 268 -17.35 2.38 17.88
N THR A 269 -17.86 1.46 17.09
CA THR A 269 -17.18 0.23 16.67
C THR A 269 -15.88 0.55 15.88
N PHE A 270 -15.92 1.62 15.07
CA PHE A 270 -14.75 2.11 14.36
C PHE A 270 -13.61 2.49 15.32
N PHE A 271 -13.91 3.22 16.41
CA PHE A 271 -12.89 3.64 17.37
C PHE A 271 -12.28 2.46 18.13
N LEU A 272 -13.06 1.40 18.39
CA LEU A 272 -12.56 0.17 18.97
C LEU A 272 -11.60 -0.54 18.01
N ALA A 273 -11.96 -0.65 16.73
CA ALA A 273 -11.10 -1.21 15.69
C ALA A 273 -9.82 -0.37 15.49
N LEU A 274 -9.95 0.96 15.49
CA LEU A 274 -8.83 1.90 15.41
C LEU A 274 -7.83 1.68 16.55
N ALA A 275 -8.32 1.54 17.80
CA ALA A 275 -7.49 1.28 18.96
C ALA A 275 -6.75 -0.07 18.83
N GLY A 276 -7.46 -1.14 18.44
CA GLY A 276 -6.86 -2.47 18.20
C GLY A 276 -5.77 -2.44 17.14
N MET A 277 -6.01 -1.77 16.00
CA MET A 277 -5.01 -1.64 14.93
C MET A 277 -3.83 -0.73 15.33
N ALA A 278 -4.06 0.31 16.15
CA ALA A 278 -2.97 1.14 16.67
C ALA A 278 -2.04 0.34 17.58
N VAL A 279 -2.59 -0.49 18.47
CA VAL A 279 -1.79 -1.40 19.33
C VAL A 279 -1.04 -2.42 18.47
N ALA A 280 -1.69 -3.03 17.47
CA ALA A 280 -1.06 -3.98 16.56
C ALA A 280 0.11 -3.33 15.80
N THR A 281 -0.09 -2.13 15.25
CA THR A 281 0.94 -1.37 14.56
C THR A 281 2.11 -1.01 15.47
N ALA A 282 1.85 -0.64 16.72
CA ALA A 282 2.90 -0.39 17.72
C ALA A 282 3.72 -1.66 18.01
N LEU A 283 3.06 -2.83 18.15
CA LEU A 283 3.74 -4.12 18.37
C LEU A 283 4.62 -4.50 17.19
N MET A 284 4.13 -4.35 15.94
CA MET A 284 4.89 -4.62 14.71
C MET A 284 6.09 -3.69 14.57
N SER A 285 5.90 -2.39 14.83
CA SER A 285 6.96 -1.39 14.77
C SER A 285 8.04 -1.65 15.80
N TRP A 286 7.65 -2.03 17.01
CA TRP A 286 8.59 -2.41 18.07
C TRP A 286 9.46 -3.61 17.67
N ASP A 287 8.84 -4.66 17.14
CA ASP A 287 9.56 -5.86 16.69
C ASP A 287 10.56 -5.54 15.55
N SER A 288 10.22 -4.58 14.69
CA SER A 288 11.08 -4.11 13.60
C SER A 288 12.28 -3.28 14.09
N LEU A 289 12.17 -2.61 15.24
CA LEU A 289 13.20 -1.75 15.81
C LEU A 289 14.21 -2.50 16.68
N LEU A 290 13.90 -3.73 17.11
CA LEU A 290 14.82 -4.54 17.92
C LEU A 290 16.09 -4.91 17.13
N PRO A 291 17.29 -4.90 17.78
CA PRO A 291 18.53 -5.37 17.18
C PRO A 291 18.40 -6.83 16.70
N ARG A 292 19.09 -7.18 15.62
CA ARG A 292 19.06 -8.55 15.05
C ARG A 292 19.51 -9.63 16.05
N THR A 293 20.35 -9.29 17.01
CA THR A 293 20.81 -10.16 18.10
C THR A 293 19.69 -10.53 19.06
N GLU A 294 18.87 -9.57 19.46
CA GLU A 294 17.72 -9.81 20.35
C GLU A 294 16.58 -10.54 19.64
N ARG A 295 16.36 -10.28 18.33
CA ARG A 295 15.39 -11.04 17.53
C ARG A 295 15.69 -12.53 17.48
N ARG A 296 16.97 -12.94 17.46
CA ARG A 296 17.36 -14.37 17.51
C ARG A 296 17.07 -15.04 18.83
N GLN A 297 17.08 -14.30 19.94
CA GLN A 297 16.78 -14.84 21.29
C GLN A 297 15.29 -15.00 21.55
N LEU A 298 14.43 -14.24 20.86
CA LEU A 298 12.96 -14.28 20.98
C LEU A 298 12.30 -15.33 20.07
N THR A 299 13.05 -15.92 19.13
CA THR A 299 12.61 -17.07 18.35
C THR A 299 13.12 -18.34 19.01
N PRO A 300 12.25 -19.23 19.58
CA PRO A 300 12.69 -20.51 20.13
C PRO A 300 13.46 -21.27 19.06
N SER A 301 14.67 -21.74 19.42
CA SER A 301 15.41 -22.72 18.64
C SER A 301 14.60 -24.00 18.65
N SER A 302 13.95 -24.32 17.56
CA SER A 302 13.42 -25.67 17.29
C SER A 302 14.50 -26.51 16.67
#